data_b737a82992a2a0de98d720f07a8f4fd7
#
_entry.id   b737a82992a2a0de98d720f07a8f4fd7
#
_cell.length_a   1.000
_cell.length_b   1.000
_cell.length_c   1.000
_cell.angle_alpha   90.00
_cell.angle_beta   90.00
_cell.angle_gamma   90.00
#
_symmetry.space_group_name_H-M   'P 1'
#
loop_
_entity.id
_entity.type
_entity.pdbx_description
1 polymer ?
#
loop_
_entity_poly.entity_id
_entity_poly.type
_entity_poly.pdbx_seq_one_letter_code
_entity_poly.pdbx_strand_id
1 'polypeptide(L)'
;MTNQSHKSEPNTLLIRPEDLTLAESALNANQLQLLLKKTPDKYVRKRPAKGGGEWEYVSIGYVQKVLNLMFGFDWDFEIINQQVIGNEAIVQGRLTVRTNGRTITKSQFGNKDIMMKKDGSYLSIGNDLKAAASDCLKKCAAMVGIAADIYNKQEFMEVKVDTTELDWDALKADFSRIEDISADDAAAIEEIITTRDAKRYAKARKAIDKYLNHK
;
A
#
# COMPACT_ATOMS: atom_id res chain seq x y z
N MET A 1 -15.32 -19.72 -37.09
CA MET A 1 -15.30 -20.19 -35.69
C MET A 1 -14.30 -19.35 -34.94
N THR A 2 -14.76 -18.26 -34.37
CA THR A 2 -13.92 -17.29 -33.63
C THR A 2 -13.90 -17.67 -32.16
N ASN A 3 -12.74 -18.17 -31.72
CA ASN A 3 -12.48 -18.53 -30.33
C ASN A 3 -12.31 -17.24 -29.51
N GLN A 4 -13.37 -16.81 -28.84
CA GLN A 4 -13.25 -15.76 -27.80
C GLN A 4 -12.65 -16.41 -26.57
N SER A 5 -11.35 -16.19 -26.36
CA SER A 5 -10.71 -16.47 -25.07
C SER A 5 -11.26 -15.49 -24.03
N HIS A 6 -12.17 -15.96 -23.17
CA HIS A 6 -12.48 -15.28 -21.92
C HIS A 6 -11.20 -15.19 -21.09
N LYS A 7 -10.54 -14.04 -21.11
CA LYS A 7 -9.61 -13.67 -20.03
C LYS A 7 -10.45 -13.52 -18.77
N SER A 8 -10.40 -14.53 -17.91
CA SER A 8 -10.88 -14.39 -16.54
C SER A 8 -10.11 -13.24 -15.89
N GLU A 9 -10.80 -12.17 -15.51
CA GLU A 9 -10.21 -11.15 -14.67
C GLU A 9 -9.67 -11.83 -13.39
N PRO A 10 -8.46 -11.47 -12.93
CA PRO A 10 -7.94 -12.05 -11.70
C PRO A 10 -8.94 -11.75 -10.58
N ASN A 11 -9.27 -12.79 -9.80
CA ASN A 11 -10.19 -12.71 -8.67
C ASN A 11 -9.57 -11.79 -7.61
N THR A 12 -9.77 -10.47 -7.74
CA THR A 12 -9.17 -9.46 -6.88
C THR A 12 -9.97 -9.38 -5.60
N LEU A 13 -9.38 -9.81 -4.49
CA LEU A 13 -9.98 -9.66 -3.16
C LEU A 13 -10.02 -8.18 -2.78
N LEU A 14 -11.23 -7.65 -2.61
CA LEU A 14 -11.44 -6.30 -2.12
C LEU A 14 -11.60 -6.34 -0.59
N ILE A 15 -10.64 -5.76 0.12
CA ILE A 15 -10.68 -5.61 1.58
C ILE A 15 -11.01 -4.15 1.89
N ARG A 16 -11.99 -3.91 2.74
CA ARG A 16 -12.34 -2.58 3.23
C ARG A 16 -11.75 -2.34 4.61
N PRO A 17 -11.37 -1.10 4.93
CA PRO A 17 -10.85 -0.77 6.26
C PRO A 17 -11.80 -1.16 7.40
N GLU A 18 -13.11 -1.06 7.19
CA GLU A 18 -14.15 -1.46 8.15
C GLU A 18 -14.30 -2.97 8.32
N ASP A 19 -13.85 -3.77 7.36
CA ASP A 19 -13.82 -5.24 7.48
C ASP A 19 -12.66 -5.70 8.39
N LEU A 20 -11.74 -4.79 8.74
CA LEU A 20 -10.63 -5.06 9.64
C LEU A 20 -11.04 -4.75 11.08
N THR A 21 -10.74 -5.66 11.99
CA THR A 21 -10.96 -5.45 13.42
C THR A 21 -9.90 -4.48 13.94
N LEU A 22 -10.12 -3.18 13.76
CA LEU A 22 -9.16 -2.12 14.09
C LEU A 22 -8.71 -2.16 15.56
N ALA A 23 -9.53 -2.68 16.46
CA ALA A 23 -9.17 -2.89 17.87
C ALA A 23 -7.99 -3.87 18.03
N GLU A 24 -7.81 -4.79 17.10
CA GLU A 24 -6.71 -5.76 17.08
C GLU A 24 -5.53 -5.28 16.22
N SER A 25 -5.71 -4.24 15.45
CA SER A 25 -4.65 -3.67 14.61
C SER A 25 -3.63 -2.90 15.46
N ALA A 26 -2.36 -3.11 15.16
CA ALA A 26 -1.27 -2.29 15.69
C ALA A 26 -1.27 -0.87 15.12
N LEU A 27 -2.00 -0.61 14.03
CA LEU A 27 -2.09 0.67 13.34
C LEU A 27 -3.48 1.27 13.53
N ASN A 28 -3.57 2.59 13.70
CA ASN A 28 -4.85 3.28 13.67
C ASN A 28 -5.38 3.42 12.24
N ALA A 29 -6.66 3.81 12.10
CA ALA A 29 -7.33 3.93 10.80
C ALA A 29 -6.59 4.85 9.81
N ASN A 30 -6.09 6.00 10.27
CA ASN A 30 -5.36 6.93 9.42
C ASN A 30 -4.03 6.36 8.93
N GLN A 31 -3.30 5.64 9.79
CA GLN A 31 -2.07 4.95 9.42
C GLN A 31 -2.36 3.86 8.38
N LEU A 32 -3.40 3.04 8.60
CA LEU A 32 -3.82 2.02 7.65
C LEU A 32 -4.18 2.62 6.29
N GLN A 33 -5.02 3.65 6.25
CA GLN A 33 -5.40 4.32 5.01
C GLN A 33 -4.17 4.85 4.26
N LEU A 34 -3.19 5.43 4.97
CA LEU A 34 -1.99 5.94 4.33
C LEU A 34 -1.15 4.83 3.70
N LEU A 35 -1.00 3.69 4.39
CA LEU A 35 -0.23 2.54 3.89
C LEU A 35 -0.89 1.84 2.69
N LEU A 36 -2.21 1.89 2.61
CA LEU A 36 -2.97 1.25 1.55
C LEU A 36 -3.09 2.12 0.29
N LYS A 37 -2.72 3.41 0.38
CA LYS A 37 -2.68 4.31 -0.77
C LYS A 37 -1.46 4.02 -1.64
N LYS A 38 -1.66 4.17 -2.95
CA LYS A 38 -0.56 4.14 -3.93
C LYS A 38 0.47 5.22 -3.60
N THR A 39 1.74 4.88 -3.76
CA THR A 39 2.83 5.86 -3.64
C THR A 39 2.63 6.99 -4.65
N PRO A 40 2.63 8.29 -4.23
CA PRO A 40 2.44 9.39 -5.17
C PRO A 40 3.53 9.41 -6.24
N ASP A 41 3.14 9.53 -7.51
CA ASP A 41 4.03 9.42 -8.68
C ASP A 41 5.24 10.37 -8.60
N LYS A 42 5.09 11.55 -8.00
CA LYS A 42 6.18 12.52 -7.80
C LYS A 42 7.35 12.01 -6.94
N TYR A 43 7.15 10.95 -6.16
CA TYR A 43 8.19 10.30 -5.36
C TYR A 43 8.74 9.03 -5.98
N VAL A 44 8.09 8.53 -7.03
CA VAL A 44 8.55 7.36 -7.78
C VAL A 44 9.64 7.81 -8.77
N ARG A 45 10.77 7.12 -8.72
CA ARG A 45 11.91 7.34 -9.61
C ARG A 45 12.13 6.10 -10.46
N LYS A 46 12.70 6.28 -11.63
CA LYS A 46 13.01 5.21 -12.57
C LYS A 46 14.51 5.13 -12.81
N ARG A 47 15.00 3.91 -13.04
CA ARG A 47 16.36 3.64 -13.48
C ARG A 47 16.36 2.49 -14.48
N PRO A 48 17.33 2.44 -15.41
CA PRO A 48 17.47 1.32 -16.33
C PRO A 48 17.61 -0.01 -15.56
N ALA A 49 16.92 -1.05 -16.04
CA ALA A 49 17.03 -2.40 -15.51
C ALA A 49 18.13 -3.18 -16.26
N LYS A 50 18.85 -4.06 -15.54
CA LYS A 50 19.72 -5.04 -16.18
C LYS A 50 18.83 -6.00 -17.00
N GLY A 51 19.01 -6.06 -18.30
CA GLY A 51 18.18 -6.90 -19.19
C GLY A 51 17.07 -6.18 -19.94
N GLY A 52 17.01 -4.85 -19.82
CA GLY A 52 16.05 -3.99 -20.52
C GLY A 52 14.87 -3.57 -19.64
N GLY A 53 14.20 -2.46 -20.04
CA GLY A 53 13.12 -1.86 -19.28
C GLY A 53 13.60 -0.93 -18.17
N GLU A 54 12.71 -0.62 -17.25
CA GLU A 54 12.95 0.31 -16.14
C GLU A 54 12.55 -0.29 -14.79
N TRP A 55 13.37 -0.03 -13.78
CA TRP A 55 13.03 -0.29 -12.38
C TRP A 55 12.48 0.98 -11.74
N GLU A 56 11.33 0.87 -11.12
CA GLU A 56 10.79 1.92 -10.27
C GLU A 56 11.31 1.76 -8.84
N TYR A 57 11.57 2.88 -8.19
CA TYR A 57 12.02 2.90 -6.80
C TYR A 57 11.66 4.23 -6.13
N VAL A 58 11.69 4.25 -4.80
CA VAL A 58 11.63 5.48 -4.03
C VAL A 58 12.98 5.79 -3.38
N SER A 59 13.23 7.07 -3.08
CA SER A 59 14.44 7.44 -2.35
C SER A 59 14.38 6.96 -0.90
N ILE A 60 15.53 6.70 -0.28
CA ILE A 60 15.58 6.37 1.15
C ILE A 60 15.03 7.50 2.01
N GLY A 61 15.26 8.76 1.62
CA GLY A 61 14.72 9.93 2.33
C GLY A 61 13.19 9.99 2.32
N TYR A 62 12.53 9.51 1.25
CA TYR A 62 11.08 9.36 1.24
C TYR A 62 10.62 8.34 2.30
N VAL A 63 11.24 7.15 2.33
CA VAL A 63 10.89 6.08 3.27
C VAL A 63 11.09 6.54 4.72
N GLN A 64 12.24 7.17 5.04
CA GLN A 64 12.51 7.70 6.37
C GLN A 64 11.50 8.78 6.78
N LYS A 65 11.14 9.68 5.85
CA LYS A 65 10.13 10.72 6.12
C LYS A 65 8.77 10.11 6.42
N VAL A 66 8.35 9.09 5.67
CA VAL A 66 7.08 8.39 5.92
C VAL A 66 7.11 7.65 7.26
N LEU A 67 8.21 6.95 7.58
CA LEU A 67 8.40 6.31 8.88
C LEU A 67 8.26 7.32 10.03
N ASN A 68 8.94 8.48 9.93
CA ASN A 68 8.86 9.54 10.94
C ASN A 68 7.43 10.09 11.10
N LEU A 69 6.72 10.32 9.99
CA LEU A 69 5.35 10.84 10.02
C LEU A 69 4.36 9.82 10.58
N MET A 70 4.54 8.55 10.24
CA MET A 70 3.59 7.50 10.64
C MET A 70 3.78 7.02 12.07
N PHE A 71 5.03 6.94 12.52
CA PHE A 71 5.37 6.34 13.80
C PHE A 71 5.95 7.35 14.80
N GLY A 72 5.91 8.66 14.49
CA GLY A 72 6.34 9.73 15.40
C GLY A 72 7.80 9.61 15.84
N PHE A 73 8.71 9.16 14.95
CA PHE A 73 10.11 8.82 15.24
C PHE A 73 10.31 7.59 16.13
N ASP A 74 9.25 6.91 16.53
CA ASP A 74 9.36 5.69 17.36
C ASP A 74 9.61 4.45 16.49
N TRP A 75 10.75 4.47 15.83
CA TRP A 75 11.23 3.36 15.02
C TRP A 75 12.76 3.29 15.02
N ASP A 76 13.29 2.07 14.83
CA ASP A 76 14.71 1.80 14.74
C ASP A 76 15.02 0.94 13.52
N PHE A 77 16.21 1.14 12.95
CA PHE A 77 16.76 0.25 11.95
C PHE A 77 18.15 -0.23 12.38
N GLU A 78 18.28 -1.53 12.56
CA GLU A 78 19.50 -2.21 12.97
C GLU A 78 20.09 -3.00 11.80
N ILE A 79 21.39 -2.90 11.60
CA ILE A 79 22.13 -3.80 10.72
C ILE A 79 22.54 -5.02 11.54
N ILE A 80 21.94 -6.19 11.24
CA ILE A 80 22.20 -7.45 11.93
C ILE A 80 23.48 -8.08 11.42
N ASN A 81 23.68 -8.06 10.09
CA ASN A 81 24.84 -8.64 9.44
C ASN A 81 25.15 -7.90 8.15
N GLN A 82 26.42 -7.91 7.79
CA GLN A 82 26.89 -7.39 6.50
C GLN A 82 28.03 -8.25 5.97
N GLN A 83 28.05 -8.45 4.68
CA GLN A 83 29.09 -9.24 4.02
C GLN A 83 29.29 -8.79 2.58
N VAL A 84 30.45 -9.11 2.04
CA VAL A 84 30.79 -8.98 0.63
C VAL A 84 30.97 -10.37 0.06
N ILE A 85 30.15 -10.74 -0.91
CA ILE A 85 30.22 -12.04 -1.58
C ILE A 85 30.44 -11.77 -3.07
N GLY A 86 31.60 -12.19 -3.57
CA GLY A 86 31.97 -11.90 -4.95
C GLY A 86 32.02 -10.40 -5.22
N ASN A 87 31.15 -9.94 -6.10
CA ASN A 87 31.04 -8.52 -6.46
C ASN A 87 29.78 -7.86 -5.89
N GLU A 88 29.27 -8.32 -4.76
CA GLU A 88 28.04 -7.85 -4.17
C GLU A 88 28.21 -7.55 -2.68
N ALA A 89 27.81 -6.35 -2.27
CA ALA A 89 27.64 -5.97 -0.87
C ALA A 89 26.23 -6.37 -0.43
N ILE A 90 26.11 -7.18 0.62
CA ILE A 90 24.85 -7.68 1.16
C ILE A 90 24.73 -7.20 2.60
N VAL A 91 23.56 -6.68 2.94
CA VAL A 91 23.21 -6.24 4.29
C VAL A 91 21.93 -6.92 4.73
N GLN A 92 21.96 -7.58 5.86
CA GLN A 92 20.76 -8.04 6.58
C GLN A 92 20.44 -7.02 7.65
N GLY A 93 19.22 -6.50 7.63
CA GLY A 93 18.77 -5.50 8.60
C GLY A 93 17.39 -5.82 9.18
N ARG A 94 17.07 -5.10 10.24
CA ARG A 94 15.83 -5.20 10.99
C ARG A 94 15.23 -3.82 11.19
N LEU A 95 14.02 -3.63 10.73
CA LEU A 95 13.19 -2.48 11.05
C LEU A 95 12.26 -2.85 12.22
N THR A 96 12.27 -2.02 13.26
CA THR A 96 11.32 -2.10 14.37
C THR A 96 10.53 -0.80 14.42
N VAL A 97 9.21 -0.90 14.40
CA VAL A 97 8.30 0.25 14.58
C VAL A 97 7.41 -0.01 15.80
N ARG A 98 7.12 1.05 16.57
CA ARG A 98 6.27 1.00 17.75
C ARG A 98 5.07 1.90 17.54
N THR A 99 3.89 1.36 17.82
CA THR A 99 2.64 2.10 17.62
C THR A 99 1.53 1.44 18.42
N ASN A 100 0.66 2.25 19.05
CA ASN A 100 -0.48 1.79 19.83
C ASN A 100 -0.12 0.70 20.86
N GLY A 101 1.01 0.86 21.57
CA GLY A 101 1.48 -0.10 22.58
C GLY A 101 2.00 -1.43 22.01
N ARG A 102 2.13 -1.58 20.71
CA ARG A 102 2.65 -2.78 20.04
C ARG A 102 3.98 -2.49 19.33
N THR A 103 4.80 -3.52 19.24
CA THR A 103 6.06 -3.50 18.51
C THR A 103 5.94 -4.42 17.29
N ILE A 104 6.21 -3.88 16.10
CA ILE A 104 6.22 -4.61 14.83
C ILE A 104 7.66 -4.67 14.35
N THR A 105 8.16 -5.87 14.09
CA THR A 105 9.53 -6.09 13.61
C THR A 105 9.51 -6.79 12.25
N LYS A 106 10.29 -6.28 11.30
CA LYS A 106 10.50 -6.85 9.97
C LYS A 106 11.98 -6.94 9.68
N SER A 107 12.43 -8.08 9.16
CA SER A 107 13.83 -8.30 8.75
C SER A 107 13.89 -8.65 7.27
N GLN A 108 14.89 -8.15 6.58
CA GLN A 108 15.08 -8.36 5.15
C GLN A 108 16.55 -8.27 4.76
N PHE A 109 16.87 -8.65 3.53
CA PHE A 109 18.16 -8.43 2.90
C PHE A 109 18.08 -7.26 1.92
N GLY A 110 19.15 -6.49 1.86
CA GLY A 110 19.42 -5.51 0.81
C GLY A 110 20.75 -5.79 0.17
N ASN A 111 20.89 -5.47 -1.10
CA ASN A 111 22.12 -5.70 -1.84
C ASN A 111 22.49 -4.54 -2.75
N LYS A 112 23.78 -4.52 -3.12
CA LYS A 112 24.35 -3.56 -4.05
C LYS A 112 25.55 -4.17 -4.75
N ASP A 113 25.59 -4.10 -6.09
CA ASP A 113 26.82 -4.40 -6.84
C ASP A 113 27.94 -3.45 -6.40
N ILE A 114 29.09 -4.01 -6.09
CA ILE A 114 30.28 -3.22 -5.72
C ILE A 114 30.84 -2.52 -6.94
N MET A 115 31.12 -1.24 -6.78
CA MET A 115 31.74 -0.46 -7.85
C MET A 115 33.27 -0.67 -7.83
N MET A 116 33.79 -1.15 -8.98
CA MET A 116 35.19 -1.38 -9.19
C MET A 116 35.84 -0.24 -9.96
N LYS A 117 37.10 0.06 -9.67
CA LYS A 117 37.91 0.92 -10.53
C LYS A 117 38.44 0.13 -11.75
N LYS A 118 39.05 0.85 -12.69
CA LYS A 118 39.60 0.23 -13.91
C LYS A 118 40.74 -0.76 -13.62
N ASP A 119 41.45 -0.59 -12.52
CA ASP A 119 42.54 -1.46 -12.05
C ASP A 119 42.05 -2.70 -11.29
N GLY A 120 40.75 -2.90 -11.17
CA GLY A 120 40.16 -4.02 -10.44
C GLY A 120 40.09 -3.83 -8.94
N SER A 121 40.50 -2.69 -8.41
CA SER A 121 40.34 -2.38 -6.98
C SER A 121 38.96 -1.80 -6.68
N TYR A 122 38.54 -1.91 -5.43
CA TYR A 122 37.26 -1.34 -5.00
C TYR A 122 37.26 0.19 -5.06
N LEU A 123 36.17 0.78 -5.59
CA LEU A 123 36.01 2.24 -5.58
C LEU A 123 35.68 2.74 -4.17
N SER A 124 34.68 2.16 -3.53
CA SER A 124 34.25 2.53 -2.16
C SER A 124 33.28 1.50 -1.57
N ILE A 125 33.83 0.46 -0.90
CA ILE A 125 33.01 -0.57 -0.22
C ILE A 125 32.03 0.06 0.78
N GLY A 126 32.48 1.07 1.53
CA GLY A 126 31.64 1.72 2.53
C GLY A 126 30.40 2.40 1.94
N ASN A 127 30.50 2.97 0.73
CA ASN A 127 29.35 3.54 0.03
C ASN A 127 28.44 2.45 -0.53
N ASP A 128 28.99 1.33 -1.00
CA ASP A 128 28.20 0.21 -1.50
C ASP A 128 27.43 -0.49 -0.35
N LEU A 129 28.08 -0.65 0.82
CA LEU A 129 27.40 -1.14 2.04
C LEU A 129 26.29 -0.19 2.51
N LYS A 130 26.49 1.14 2.49
CA LYS A 130 25.45 2.11 2.79
C LYS A 130 24.26 2.02 1.80
N ALA A 131 24.56 1.78 0.52
CA ALA A 131 23.53 1.61 -0.50
C ALA A 131 22.76 0.31 -0.27
N ALA A 132 23.42 -0.80 0.08
CA ALA A 132 22.80 -2.06 0.43
C ALA A 132 21.93 -1.93 1.70
N ALA A 133 22.40 -1.21 2.74
CA ALA A 133 21.63 -0.92 3.93
C ALA A 133 20.36 -0.09 3.61
N SER A 134 20.49 0.89 2.73
CA SER A 134 19.34 1.69 2.26
C SER A 134 18.34 0.85 1.49
N ASP A 135 18.80 -0.12 0.69
CA ASP A 135 17.92 -1.06 -0.02
C ASP A 135 17.21 -2.01 0.96
N CYS A 136 17.93 -2.50 1.96
CA CYS A 136 17.39 -3.31 3.03
C CYS A 136 16.27 -2.58 3.79
N LEU A 137 16.50 -1.35 4.25
CA LEU A 137 15.49 -0.55 4.95
C LEU A 137 14.25 -0.33 4.10
N LYS A 138 14.40 -0.03 2.79
CA LYS A 138 13.25 0.12 1.88
C LYS A 138 12.42 -1.16 1.77
N LYS A 139 13.07 -2.32 1.70
CA LYS A 139 12.38 -3.62 1.66
C LYS A 139 11.69 -3.96 2.98
N CYS A 140 12.32 -3.68 4.13
CA CYS A 140 11.68 -3.80 5.44
C CYS A 140 10.44 -2.88 5.55
N ALA A 141 10.56 -1.64 5.09
CA ALA A 141 9.48 -0.66 5.10
C ALA A 141 8.31 -1.09 4.18
N ALA A 142 8.58 -1.70 3.04
CA ALA A 142 7.56 -2.27 2.17
C ALA A 142 6.75 -3.38 2.86
N MET A 143 7.37 -4.16 3.75
CA MET A 143 6.67 -5.19 4.54
C MET A 143 5.72 -4.61 5.60
N VAL A 144 5.83 -3.35 5.94
CA VAL A 144 4.86 -2.62 6.78
C VAL A 144 3.96 -1.71 5.96
N GLY A 145 4.02 -1.80 4.61
CA GLY A 145 3.13 -1.10 3.68
C GLY A 145 3.71 0.17 3.04
N ILE A 146 4.87 0.66 3.47
CA ILE A 146 5.47 1.89 2.90
C ILE A 146 6.07 1.60 1.53
N ALA A 147 5.52 2.21 0.48
CA ALA A 147 5.89 1.97 -0.91
C ALA A 147 5.78 0.50 -1.33
N ALA A 148 4.83 -0.24 -0.75
CA ALA A 148 4.59 -1.65 -1.07
C ALA A 148 4.17 -1.85 -2.53
N ASP A 149 3.43 -0.91 -3.11
CA ASP A 149 3.05 -0.87 -4.52
C ASP A 149 4.24 -0.78 -5.48
N ILE A 150 5.39 -0.30 -5.02
CA ILE A 150 6.63 -0.21 -5.81
C ILE A 150 7.47 -1.49 -5.67
N TYR A 151 7.59 -2.04 -4.44
CA TYR A 151 8.49 -3.16 -4.15
C TYR A 151 7.82 -4.53 -4.24
N ASN A 152 6.49 -4.60 -4.07
CA ASN A 152 5.68 -5.82 -4.11
C ASN A 152 4.64 -5.76 -5.25
N LYS A 153 4.99 -5.24 -6.39
CA LYS A 153 4.09 -4.83 -7.48
C LYS A 153 2.93 -5.80 -7.77
N GLN A 154 3.22 -7.07 -8.04
CA GLN A 154 2.19 -8.05 -8.39
C GLN A 154 1.32 -8.39 -7.18
N GLU A 155 1.94 -8.74 -6.07
CA GLU A 155 1.24 -9.13 -4.83
C GLU A 155 0.38 -7.98 -4.27
N PHE A 156 0.88 -6.73 -4.36
CA PHE A 156 0.11 -5.57 -3.95
C PHE A 156 -1.14 -5.33 -4.82
N MET A 157 -1.07 -5.65 -6.11
CA MET A 157 -2.19 -5.47 -7.05
C MET A 157 -3.25 -6.57 -6.94
N GLU A 158 -2.93 -7.72 -6.37
CA GLU A 158 -3.87 -8.83 -6.15
C GLU A 158 -4.86 -8.53 -5.02
N VAL A 159 -4.45 -7.70 -4.04
CA VAL A 159 -5.29 -7.26 -2.93
C VAL A 159 -5.57 -5.77 -3.07
N LYS A 160 -6.79 -5.43 -3.42
CA LYS A 160 -7.26 -4.04 -3.43
C LYS A 160 -7.94 -3.72 -2.12
N VAL A 161 -7.55 -2.60 -1.52
CA VAL A 161 -8.27 -2.05 -0.38
C VAL A 161 -9.12 -0.91 -0.87
N ASP A 162 -10.41 -1.00 -0.61
CA ASP A 162 -11.35 0.07 -0.88
C ASP A 162 -11.18 1.15 0.20
N THR A 163 -10.52 2.24 -0.17
CA THR A 163 -10.32 3.40 0.71
C THR A 163 -11.35 4.51 0.44
N THR A 164 -12.43 4.18 -0.28
CA THR A 164 -13.51 5.14 -0.54
C THR A 164 -14.19 5.48 0.78
N GLU A 165 -14.16 6.73 1.17
CA GLU A 165 -14.87 7.22 2.33
C GLU A 165 -16.37 7.12 2.06
N LEU A 166 -17.09 6.35 2.88
CA LEU A 166 -18.54 6.17 2.73
C LEU A 166 -19.24 7.31 3.44
N ASP A 167 -19.70 8.29 2.66
CA ASP A 167 -20.47 9.43 3.18
C ASP A 167 -21.94 9.03 3.40
N TRP A 168 -22.22 8.48 4.58
CA TRP A 168 -23.55 8.04 4.99
C TRP A 168 -24.51 9.20 5.16
N ASP A 169 -24.03 10.38 5.55
CA ASP A 169 -24.87 11.56 5.75
C ASP A 169 -25.31 12.16 4.41
N ALA A 170 -24.39 12.23 3.45
CA ALA A 170 -24.74 12.59 2.07
C ALA A 170 -25.70 11.56 1.43
N LEU A 171 -25.46 10.25 1.65
CA LEU A 171 -26.35 9.20 1.13
C LEU A 171 -27.76 9.35 1.68
N LYS A 172 -27.91 9.60 2.99
CA LYS A 172 -29.17 9.82 3.66
C LYS A 172 -29.88 11.10 3.17
N ALA A 173 -29.12 12.19 3.01
CA ALA A 173 -29.65 13.45 2.51
C ALA A 173 -30.18 13.30 1.08
N ASP A 174 -29.45 12.63 0.20
CA ASP A 174 -29.88 12.38 -1.17
C ASP A 174 -31.11 11.45 -1.23
N PHE A 175 -31.17 10.42 -0.39
CA PHE A 175 -32.35 9.56 -0.27
C PHE A 175 -33.59 10.34 0.15
N SER A 176 -33.47 11.28 1.09
CA SER A 176 -34.59 12.13 1.55
C SER A 176 -35.12 13.08 0.49
N ARG A 177 -34.41 13.28 -0.63
CA ARG A 177 -34.82 14.14 -1.75
C ARG A 177 -35.65 13.41 -2.82
N ILE A 178 -35.77 12.10 -2.71
CA ILE A 178 -36.54 11.30 -3.66
C ILE A 178 -38.04 11.37 -3.25
N GLU A 179 -38.86 11.91 -4.13
CA GLU A 179 -40.33 12.07 -3.89
C GLU A 179 -41.11 10.84 -4.37
N ASP A 180 -40.67 10.17 -5.43
CA ASP A 180 -41.37 9.04 -6.04
C ASP A 180 -40.43 7.81 -6.12
N ILE A 181 -40.49 6.97 -5.11
CA ILE A 181 -39.71 5.74 -4.98
C ILE A 181 -40.65 4.58 -4.63
N SER A 182 -40.35 3.38 -5.18
CA SER A 182 -41.14 2.19 -4.82
C SER A 182 -40.92 1.82 -3.33
N ALA A 183 -41.97 1.30 -2.70
CA ALA A 183 -41.93 0.91 -1.28
C ALA A 183 -40.81 -0.10 -1.00
N ASP A 184 -40.58 -1.03 -1.93
CA ASP A 184 -39.53 -2.07 -1.78
C ASP A 184 -38.13 -1.48 -1.87
N ASP A 185 -37.87 -0.56 -2.83
CA ASP A 185 -36.59 0.10 -2.96
C ASP A 185 -36.30 1.03 -1.77
N ALA A 186 -37.35 1.76 -1.31
CA ALA A 186 -37.22 2.61 -0.13
C ALA A 186 -36.83 1.82 1.12
N ALA A 187 -37.53 0.73 1.40
CA ALA A 187 -37.22 -0.13 2.55
C ALA A 187 -35.82 -0.72 2.47
N ALA A 188 -35.39 -1.16 1.28
CA ALA A 188 -34.05 -1.72 1.09
C ALA A 188 -32.94 -0.67 1.28
N ILE A 189 -33.13 0.57 0.81
CA ILE A 189 -32.18 1.66 0.98
C ILE A 189 -32.14 2.10 2.44
N GLU A 190 -33.28 2.24 3.09
CA GLU A 190 -33.40 2.64 4.50
C GLU A 190 -32.72 1.62 5.43
N GLU A 191 -32.89 0.33 5.19
CA GLU A 191 -32.18 -0.74 5.90
C GLU A 191 -30.66 -0.57 5.77
N ILE A 192 -30.15 -0.36 4.56
CA ILE A 192 -28.71 -0.18 4.30
C ILE A 192 -28.17 1.06 5.03
N ILE A 193 -28.89 2.18 5.01
CA ILE A 193 -28.49 3.42 5.68
C ILE A 193 -28.52 3.25 7.21
N THR A 194 -29.57 2.63 7.74
CA THR A 194 -29.77 2.45 9.19
C THR A 194 -28.72 1.50 9.78
N THR A 195 -28.45 0.41 9.08
CA THR A 195 -27.45 -0.59 9.53
C THR A 195 -26.02 -0.19 9.18
N ARG A 196 -25.84 0.87 8.38
CA ARG A 196 -24.54 1.28 7.81
C ARG A 196 -23.80 0.10 7.15
N ASP A 197 -24.54 -0.68 6.34
CA ASP A 197 -23.96 -1.83 5.65
C ASP A 197 -23.05 -1.37 4.51
N ALA A 198 -21.76 -1.28 4.81
CA ALA A 198 -20.73 -0.83 3.89
C ALA A 198 -20.66 -1.65 2.60
N LYS A 199 -20.95 -2.96 2.67
CA LYS A 199 -20.92 -3.86 1.49
C LYS A 199 -22.05 -3.54 0.51
N ARG A 200 -23.14 -2.99 1.00
CA ARG A 200 -24.31 -2.64 0.20
C ARG A 200 -24.38 -1.14 -0.13
N TYR A 201 -23.46 -0.31 0.38
CA TYR A 201 -23.43 1.14 0.14
C TYR A 201 -23.50 1.51 -1.35
N ALA A 202 -22.62 0.90 -2.17
CA ALA A 202 -22.59 1.16 -3.61
C ALA A 202 -23.91 0.81 -4.32
N LYS A 203 -24.62 -0.23 -3.84
CA LYS A 203 -25.94 -0.61 -4.36
C LYS A 203 -26.99 0.46 -4.00
N ALA A 204 -27.00 0.92 -2.76
CA ALA A 204 -27.89 1.99 -2.31
C ALA A 204 -27.62 3.29 -3.08
N ARG A 205 -26.34 3.69 -3.22
CA ARG A 205 -25.94 4.87 -3.98
C ARG A 205 -26.44 4.83 -5.42
N LYS A 206 -26.19 3.71 -6.12
CA LYS A 206 -26.65 3.53 -7.50
C LYS A 206 -28.17 3.58 -7.64
N ALA A 207 -28.91 3.04 -6.68
CA ALA A 207 -30.36 3.11 -6.67
C ALA A 207 -30.85 4.55 -6.48
N ILE A 208 -30.30 5.28 -5.52
CA ILE A 208 -30.60 6.70 -5.27
C ILE A 208 -30.32 7.54 -6.51
N ASP A 209 -29.13 7.39 -7.12
CA ASP A 209 -28.74 8.14 -8.32
C ASP A 209 -29.69 7.89 -9.50
N LYS A 210 -30.20 6.66 -9.65
CA LYS A 210 -31.20 6.33 -10.66
C LYS A 210 -32.49 7.15 -10.48
N TYR A 211 -32.99 7.26 -9.25
CA TYR A 211 -34.22 8.02 -8.97
C TYR A 211 -34.00 9.53 -9.08
N LEU A 212 -32.85 10.04 -8.70
CA LEU A 212 -32.56 11.49 -8.82
C LEU A 212 -32.29 11.95 -10.26
N ASN A 213 -31.77 11.07 -11.13
CA ASN A 213 -31.40 11.40 -12.51
C ASN A 213 -32.52 11.08 -13.53
N HIS A 214 -33.66 10.56 -13.11
CA HIS A 214 -34.81 10.27 -13.97
C HIS A 214 -35.90 11.37 -13.93
N LYS A 215 -35.52 12.63 -13.60
CA LYS A 215 -36.38 13.82 -13.77
C LYS A 215 -36.12 14.51 -15.11
#